data_9640159fc1a740f2868f222b4e59fae3
#
_entry.id   9640159fc1a740f2868f222b4e59fae3
#
_cell.length_a   1.000
_cell.length_b   1.000
_cell.length_c   1.000
_cell.angle_alpha   90.00
_cell.angle_beta   90.00
_cell.angle_gamma   90.00
#
_symmetry.space_group_name_H-M   'P 1'
#
loop_
_entity.id
_entity.type
_entity.pdbx_description
1 polymer ?
#
loop_
_entity_poly.entity_id
_entity_poly.type
_entity_poly.pdbx_seq_one_letter_code
_entity_poly.pdbx_strand_id
1 'polypeptide(L)'
;MAGHSKFKNIMHRKGAQDKKRSAIFSKLSREITVAAKMGLPDPEMNARLRAAVLAAKAQSMPKDNIQRSIDKASGSDAENYEEIRYEGFGPGGVALIVEALTDNRNRTASNVRSTFSKNGGALGETNSVAFMFDRVGEVYYPASAGDGDKVMEAAIEAGADDVESDEEGHSI
;
A
#
# COMPACT_ATOMS: atom_id res chain seq x y z
N MET A 1 -28.20 21.51 27.97
CA MET A 1 -27.63 21.71 26.63
C MET A 1 -26.45 20.83 26.31
N ALA A 2 -26.48 19.54 26.69
CA ALA A 2 -25.38 18.57 26.46
C ALA A 2 -25.51 17.75 25.16
N GLY A 3 -26.62 17.82 24.44
CA GLY A 3 -26.88 16.97 23.26
C GLY A 3 -26.15 17.37 21.98
N HIS A 4 -25.90 18.65 21.74
CA HIS A 4 -25.25 19.15 20.54
C HIS A 4 -23.76 18.85 20.42
N SER A 5 -23.06 18.73 21.55
CA SER A 5 -21.62 18.43 21.60
C SER A 5 -21.33 16.97 21.21
N LYS A 6 -22.16 16.03 21.67
CA LYS A 6 -21.99 14.58 21.39
C LYS A 6 -22.24 14.24 19.92
N PHE A 7 -23.29 14.85 19.32
CA PHE A 7 -23.60 14.69 17.91
C PHE A 7 -22.52 15.27 16.99
N LYS A 8 -22.02 16.49 17.27
CA LYS A 8 -20.89 17.08 16.53
C LYS A 8 -19.62 16.23 16.61
N ASN A 9 -19.30 15.70 17.78
CA ASN A 9 -18.12 14.82 17.95
C ASN A 9 -18.24 13.51 17.17
N ILE A 10 -19.45 12.93 17.11
CA ILE A 10 -19.71 11.72 16.31
C ILE A 10 -19.60 12.05 14.82
N MET A 11 -20.15 13.15 14.35
CA MET A 11 -20.03 13.58 12.95
C MET A 11 -18.60 13.87 12.55
N HIS A 12 -17.79 14.52 13.39
CA HIS A 12 -16.38 14.79 13.11
C HIS A 12 -15.55 13.49 13.04
N ARG A 13 -15.81 12.53 13.93
CA ARG A 13 -15.14 11.22 13.91
C ARG A 13 -15.52 10.43 12.66
N LYS A 14 -16.80 10.38 12.31
CA LYS A 14 -17.29 9.73 11.09
C LYS A 14 -16.71 10.37 9.85
N GLY A 15 -16.70 11.70 9.75
CA GLY A 15 -16.11 12.42 8.63
C GLY A 15 -14.59 12.19 8.48
N ALA A 16 -13.86 12.06 9.59
CA ALA A 16 -12.43 11.73 9.54
C ALA A 16 -12.17 10.29 9.07
N GLN A 17 -12.98 9.33 9.51
CA GLN A 17 -12.92 7.94 9.05
C GLN A 17 -13.30 7.83 7.57
N ASP A 18 -14.35 8.51 7.13
CA ASP A 18 -14.79 8.50 5.74
C ASP A 18 -13.71 9.09 4.81
N LYS A 19 -13.02 10.17 5.23
CA LYS A 19 -11.89 10.73 4.49
C LYS A 19 -10.72 9.76 4.36
N LYS A 20 -10.35 9.07 5.45
CA LYS A 20 -9.28 8.05 5.43
C LYS A 20 -9.65 6.89 4.50
N ARG A 21 -10.88 6.40 4.59
CA ARG A 21 -11.39 5.32 3.74
C ARG A 21 -11.41 5.73 2.26
N SER A 22 -11.86 6.94 1.94
CA SER A 22 -11.86 7.48 0.59
C SER A 22 -10.44 7.59 0.02
N ALA A 23 -9.46 8.03 0.83
CA ALA A 23 -8.07 8.10 0.41
C ALA A 23 -7.48 6.70 0.13
N ILE A 24 -7.78 5.70 0.96
CA ILE A 24 -7.37 4.30 0.75
C ILE A 24 -8.00 3.76 -0.55
N PHE A 25 -9.31 3.96 -0.74
CA PHE A 25 -10.00 3.50 -1.94
C PHE A 25 -9.44 4.15 -3.21
N SER A 26 -9.10 5.44 -3.16
CA SER A 26 -8.48 6.14 -4.30
C SER A 26 -7.11 5.55 -4.66
N LYS A 27 -6.30 5.19 -3.66
CA LYS A 27 -5.00 4.53 -3.89
C LYS A 27 -5.19 3.15 -4.51
N LEU A 28 -6.08 2.34 -3.96
CA LEU A 28 -6.36 0.98 -4.46
C LEU A 28 -6.96 0.99 -5.86
N SER A 29 -7.90 1.90 -6.15
CA SER A 29 -8.45 2.06 -7.50
C SER A 29 -7.38 2.41 -8.52
N ARG A 30 -6.44 3.29 -8.16
CA ARG A 30 -5.32 3.66 -9.02
C ARG A 30 -4.40 2.48 -9.29
N GLU A 31 -4.03 1.73 -8.24
CA GLU A 31 -3.20 0.53 -8.36
C GLU A 31 -3.86 -0.53 -9.26
N ILE A 32 -5.17 -0.79 -9.09
CA ILE A 32 -5.94 -1.70 -9.94
C ILE A 32 -5.90 -1.23 -11.41
N THR A 33 -6.14 0.05 -11.67
CA THR A 33 -6.14 0.62 -13.03
C THR A 33 -4.78 0.47 -13.69
N VAL A 34 -3.70 0.77 -12.96
CA VAL A 34 -2.33 0.65 -13.48
C VAL A 34 -1.95 -0.80 -13.70
N ALA A 35 -2.23 -1.68 -12.75
CA ALA A 35 -1.95 -3.11 -12.90
C ALA A 35 -2.67 -3.72 -14.12
N ALA A 36 -3.94 -3.34 -14.35
CA ALA A 36 -4.71 -3.77 -15.51
C ALA A 36 -4.19 -3.16 -16.83
N LYS A 37 -3.66 -1.92 -16.80
CA LYS A 37 -3.09 -1.24 -17.97
C LYS A 37 -1.73 -1.79 -18.38
N MET A 38 -0.88 -2.13 -17.41
CA MET A 38 0.48 -2.63 -17.66
C MET A 38 0.52 -4.13 -17.98
N GLY A 39 -0.57 -4.84 -17.75
CA GLY A 39 -0.71 -6.27 -18.02
C GLY A 39 -2.05 -6.59 -18.67
N LEU A 40 -2.55 -7.78 -18.38
CA LEU A 40 -3.89 -8.17 -18.81
C LEU A 40 -4.94 -7.67 -17.79
N PRO A 41 -6.14 -7.22 -18.25
CA PRO A 41 -7.21 -6.77 -17.35
C PRO A 41 -7.98 -7.94 -16.71
N ASP A 42 -7.31 -9.05 -16.50
CA ASP A 42 -7.85 -10.27 -15.90
C ASP A 42 -6.99 -10.66 -14.68
N PRO A 43 -7.55 -10.66 -13.46
CA PRO A 43 -6.83 -11.04 -12.25
C PRO A 43 -6.27 -12.46 -12.25
N GLU A 44 -6.87 -13.40 -13.02
CA GLU A 44 -6.37 -14.78 -13.12
C GLU A 44 -5.04 -14.83 -13.89
N MET A 45 -4.87 -13.95 -14.86
CA MET A 45 -3.71 -13.90 -15.76
C MET A 45 -2.70 -12.81 -15.37
N ASN A 46 -3.02 -11.96 -14.40
CA ASN A 46 -2.19 -10.83 -13.97
C ASN A 46 -1.98 -10.84 -12.45
N ALA A 47 -0.82 -11.30 -12.02
CA ALA A 47 -0.49 -11.43 -10.60
C ALA A 47 -0.56 -10.09 -9.83
N ARG A 48 -0.08 -8.99 -10.43
CA ARG A 48 -0.15 -7.65 -9.84
C ARG A 48 -1.61 -7.20 -9.67
N LEU A 49 -2.43 -7.40 -10.68
CA LEU A 49 -3.86 -7.07 -10.62
C LEU A 49 -4.58 -7.92 -9.57
N ARG A 50 -4.27 -9.20 -9.50
CA ARG A 50 -4.80 -10.11 -8.48
C ARG A 50 -4.47 -9.62 -7.07
N ALA A 51 -3.22 -9.26 -6.80
CA ALA A 51 -2.80 -8.72 -5.51
C ALA A 51 -3.53 -7.41 -5.17
N ALA A 52 -3.63 -6.48 -6.12
CA ALA A 52 -4.36 -5.21 -5.94
C ALA A 52 -5.86 -5.43 -5.66
N VAL A 53 -6.50 -6.40 -6.34
CA VAL A 53 -7.90 -6.77 -6.10
C VAL A 53 -8.08 -7.41 -4.72
N LEU A 54 -7.17 -8.26 -4.28
CA LEU A 54 -7.20 -8.84 -2.93
C LEU A 54 -7.06 -7.76 -1.85
N ALA A 55 -6.11 -6.84 -2.01
CA ALA A 55 -5.95 -5.71 -1.11
C ALA A 55 -7.21 -4.82 -1.04
N ALA A 56 -7.87 -4.58 -2.18
CA ALA A 56 -9.12 -3.82 -2.24
C ALA A 56 -10.26 -4.55 -1.52
N LYS A 57 -10.38 -5.86 -1.69
CA LYS A 57 -11.36 -6.69 -0.98
C LYS A 57 -11.12 -6.69 0.52
N ALA A 58 -9.88 -6.79 0.98
CA ALA A 58 -9.50 -6.71 2.40
C ALA A 58 -9.91 -5.38 3.03
N GLN A 59 -9.89 -4.28 2.27
CA GLN A 59 -10.40 -2.97 2.70
C GLN A 59 -11.92 -2.80 2.50
N SER A 60 -12.64 -3.87 2.17
CA SER A 60 -14.09 -3.86 1.92
C SER A 60 -14.51 -2.90 0.79
N MET A 61 -13.69 -2.77 -0.25
CA MET A 61 -14.06 -2.01 -1.44
C MET A 61 -15.19 -2.73 -2.20
N PRO A 62 -16.28 -2.02 -2.58
CA PRO A 62 -17.37 -2.61 -3.34
C PRO A 62 -16.88 -3.21 -4.67
N LYS A 63 -17.44 -4.36 -5.05
CA LYS A 63 -17.10 -5.08 -6.28
C LYS A 63 -17.21 -4.20 -7.53
N ASP A 64 -18.24 -3.35 -7.59
CA ASP A 64 -18.46 -2.43 -8.71
C ASP A 64 -17.36 -1.37 -8.83
N ASN A 65 -16.76 -0.97 -7.71
CA ASN A 65 -15.64 -0.02 -7.73
C ASN A 65 -14.37 -0.70 -8.25
N ILE A 66 -14.14 -1.96 -7.85
CA ILE A 66 -13.03 -2.78 -8.35
C ILE A 66 -13.19 -2.95 -9.86
N GLN A 67 -14.36 -3.39 -10.32
CA GLN A 67 -14.62 -3.61 -11.75
C GLN A 67 -14.45 -2.33 -12.56
N ARG A 68 -15.03 -1.21 -12.12
CA ARG A 68 -14.86 0.11 -12.78
C ARG A 68 -13.39 0.53 -12.87
N SER A 69 -12.56 0.17 -11.88
CA SER A 69 -11.13 0.47 -11.91
C SER A 69 -10.39 -0.38 -12.94
N ILE A 70 -10.79 -1.63 -13.14
CA ILE A 70 -10.26 -2.50 -14.20
C ILE A 70 -10.69 -1.98 -15.58
N ASP A 71 -11.98 -1.66 -15.75
CA ASP A 71 -12.54 -1.19 -17.02
C ASP A 71 -11.92 0.15 -17.47
N LYS A 72 -11.59 1.01 -16.51
CA LYS A 72 -10.90 2.30 -16.76
C LYS A 72 -9.55 2.11 -17.45
N ALA A 73 -8.88 0.99 -17.25
CA ALA A 73 -7.59 0.70 -17.88
C ALA A 73 -7.67 0.58 -19.41
N SER A 74 -8.81 0.16 -19.93
CA SER A 74 -9.07 -0.04 -21.36
C SER A 74 -9.64 1.20 -22.05
N GLY A 75 -9.96 2.26 -21.30
CA GLY A 75 -10.53 3.51 -21.84
C GLY A 75 -9.48 4.45 -22.45
N SER A 76 -9.92 5.27 -23.42
CA SER A 76 -9.09 6.32 -24.03
C SER A 76 -8.62 7.40 -23.07
N ASP A 77 -9.32 7.57 -21.95
CA ASP A 77 -9.02 8.52 -20.87
C ASP A 77 -8.15 7.92 -19.74
N ALA A 78 -7.53 6.77 -19.98
CA ALA A 78 -6.64 6.16 -19.00
C ALA A 78 -5.45 7.08 -18.72
N GLU A 79 -5.52 7.78 -17.57
CA GLU A 79 -4.43 8.62 -17.08
C GLU A 79 -3.11 7.85 -17.13
N ASN A 80 -2.07 8.48 -17.63
CA ASN A 80 -0.73 7.89 -17.65
C ASN A 80 -0.12 8.07 -16.26
N TYR A 81 -0.15 7.01 -15.46
CA TYR A 81 0.56 6.98 -14.20
C TYR A 81 2.01 6.52 -14.39
N GLU A 82 2.92 7.19 -13.67
CA GLU A 82 4.33 6.80 -13.54
C GLU A 82 4.59 6.31 -12.11
N GLU A 83 5.41 5.29 -11.99
CA GLU A 83 5.97 4.88 -10.70
C GLU A 83 7.23 5.69 -10.43
N ILE A 84 7.27 6.33 -9.27
CA ILE A 84 8.42 7.15 -8.84
C ILE A 84 8.78 6.77 -7.43
N ARG A 85 10.07 6.53 -7.20
CA ARG A 85 10.64 6.31 -5.88
C ARG A 85 11.27 7.58 -5.36
N TYR A 86 10.98 7.91 -4.12
CA TYR A 86 11.62 8.96 -3.35
C TYR A 86 12.31 8.34 -2.15
N GLU A 87 13.44 8.90 -1.79
CA GLU A 87 14.28 8.44 -0.71
C GLU A 87 14.57 9.59 0.25
N GLY A 88 14.75 9.30 1.53
CA GLY A 88 15.04 10.35 2.50
C GLY A 88 15.11 9.82 3.92
N PHE A 89 15.24 10.75 4.84
CA PHE A 89 15.37 10.46 6.26
C PHE A 89 14.21 11.10 7.03
N GLY A 90 13.59 10.32 7.89
CA GLY A 90 12.62 10.78 8.87
C GLY A 90 13.29 11.33 10.13
N PRO A 91 12.50 11.75 11.14
CA PRO A 91 13.02 12.16 12.45
C PRO A 91 13.90 11.06 13.05
N GLY A 92 15.01 11.48 13.68
CA GLY A 92 15.98 10.53 14.26
C GLY A 92 16.87 9.80 13.24
N GLY A 93 16.84 10.20 11.96
CA GLY A 93 17.69 9.60 10.93
C GLY A 93 17.17 8.27 10.38
N VAL A 94 15.90 7.96 10.58
CA VAL A 94 15.27 6.75 10.04
C VAL A 94 15.21 6.83 8.52
N ALA A 95 15.78 5.86 7.83
CA ALA A 95 15.71 5.76 6.38
C ALA A 95 14.28 5.46 5.91
N LEU A 96 13.85 6.14 4.85
CA LEU A 96 12.52 5.98 4.28
C LEU A 96 12.59 5.88 2.77
N ILE A 97 11.92 4.87 2.21
CA ILE A 97 11.60 4.76 0.79
C ILE A 97 10.11 5.05 0.62
N VAL A 98 9.76 5.93 -0.30
CA VAL A 98 8.39 6.27 -0.66
C VAL A 98 8.18 5.94 -2.12
N GLU A 99 7.40 4.90 -2.39
CA GLU A 99 6.94 4.57 -3.74
C GLU A 99 5.63 5.30 -4.03
N ALA A 100 5.58 6.03 -5.13
CA ALA A 100 4.44 6.82 -5.53
C ALA A 100 4.01 6.49 -6.95
N LEU A 101 2.70 6.35 -7.12
CA LEU A 101 2.05 6.21 -8.41
C LEU A 101 1.36 7.54 -8.74
N THR A 102 1.81 8.22 -9.78
CA THR A 102 1.38 9.59 -10.06
C THR A 102 1.17 9.88 -11.54
N ASP A 103 0.20 10.72 -11.82
CA ASP A 103 -0.05 11.38 -13.11
C ASP A 103 0.73 12.70 -13.26
N ASN A 104 1.35 13.20 -12.17
CA ASN A 104 2.09 14.47 -12.16
C ASN A 104 3.30 14.42 -11.22
N ARG A 105 4.45 14.17 -11.83
CA ARG A 105 5.74 14.04 -11.16
C ARG A 105 6.12 15.26 -10.30
N ASN A 106 5.91 16.46 -10.82
CA ASN A 106 6.31 17.70 -10.15
C ASN A 106 5.46 17.98 -8.91
N ARG A 107 4.14 17.77 -9.02
CA ARG A 107 3.22 17.89 -7.90
C ARG A 107 3.57 16.90 -6.79
N THR A 108 3.84 15.64 -7.15
CA THR A 108 4.18 14.60 -6.19
C THR A 108 5.52 14.88 -5.50
N ALA A 109 6.55 15.25 -6.24
CA ALA A 109 7.85 15.62 -5.68
C ALA A 109 7.73 16.77 -4.66
N SER A 110 6.94 17.80 -4.99
CA SER A 110 6.68 18.93 -4.08
C SER A 110 5.95 18.49 -2.82
N ASN A 111 4.94 17.63 -2.94
CA ASN A 111 4.17 17.10 -1.81
C ASN A 111 5.03 16.23 -0.89
N VAL A 112 5.82 15.32 -1.47
CA VAL A 112 6.71 14.43 -0.71
C VAL A 112 7.74 15.27 0.04
N ARG A 113 8.43 16.21 -0.63
CA ARG A 113 9.40 17.13 0.01
C ARG A 113 8.77 17.90 1.16
N SER A 114 7.59 18.47 0.93
CA SER A 114 6.85 19.23 1.95
C SER A 114 6.49 18.34 3.14
N THR A 115 6.11 17.09 2.91
CA THR A 115 5.75 16.13 3.95
C THR A 115 6.98 15.77 4.81
N PHE A 116 8.12 15.46 4.20
CA PHE A 116 9.37 15.23 4.92
C PHE A 116 9.71 16.43 5.82
N SER A 117 9.77 17.61 5.23
CA SER A 117 10.17 18.84 5.96
C SER A 117 9.22 19.19 7.11
N LYS A 118 7.91 19.07 6.92
CA LYS A 118 6.90 19.37 7.95
C LYS A 118 6.93 18.40 9.13
N ASN A 119 7.44 17.19 8.92
CA ASN A 119 7.52 16.16 9.95
C ASN A 119 8.94 15.97 10.50
N GLY A 120 9.83 16.94 10.30
CA GLY A 120 11.18 16.90 10.86
C GLY A 120 12.16 15.97 10.15
N GLY A 121 11.82 15.55 8.92
CA GLY A 121 12.67 14.75 8.05
C GLY A 121 13.25 15.57 6.90
N ALA A 122 14.02 14.94 6.04
CA ALA A 122 14.62 15.51 4.85
C ALA A 122 14.50 14.55 3.66
N LEU A 123 14.02 15.07 2.53
CA LEU A 123 14.07 14.33 1.27
C LEU A 123 15.51 14.31 0.78
N GLY A 124 16.02 13.11 0.51
CA GLY A 124 17.36 12.88 -0.02
C GLY A 124 17.38 12.81 -1.55
N GLU A 125 18.55 12.51 -2.07
CA GLU A 125 18.74 12.19 -3.49
C GLU A 125 18.43 10.71 -3.76
N THR A 126 18.30 10.35 -5.03
CA THR A 126 18.13 8.95 -5.45
C THR A 126 19.32 8.11 -4.96
N ASN A 127 19.05 6.92 -4.45
CA ASN A 127 20.01 6.01 -3.84
C ASN A 127 20.64 6.49 -2.52
N SER A 128 20.06 7.51 -1.86
CA SER A 128 20.56 7.97 -0.56
C SER A 128 20.33 6.98 0.57
N VAL A 129 19.30 6.13 0.47
CA VAL A 129 18.95 5.11 1.47
C VAL A 129 18.68 3.72 0.87
N ALA A 130 18.58 3.59 -0.45
CA ALA A 130 18.20 2.34 -1.11
C ALA A 130 19.09 1.15 -0.72
N PHE A 131 20.39 1.40 -0.47
CA PHE A 131 21.38 0.39 -0.07
C PHE A 131 21.12 -0.19 1.33
N MET A 132 20.20 0.42 2.11
CA MET A 132 19.81 -0.06 3.45
C MET A 132 18.58 -0.98 3.41
N PHE A 133 18.05 -1.26 2.22
CA PHE A 133 16.82 -2.03 2.03
C PHE A 133 17.02 -3.14 1.01
N ASP A 134 16.58 -4.33 1.35
CA ASP A 134 16.37 -5.40 0.41
C ASP A 134 14.88 -5.50 0.03
N ARG A 135 14.61 -5.79 -1.23
CA ARG A 135 13.23 -6.02 -1.68
C ARG A 135 12.91 -7.49 -1.56
N VAL A 136 12.09 -7.81 -0.58
CA VAL A 136 11.66 -9.17 -0.28
C VAL A 136 10.18 -9.37 -0.56
N GLY A 137 9.75 -10.61 -0.71
CA GLY A 137 8.35 -11.01 -0.63
C GLY A 137 8.10 -11.53 0.78
N GLU A 138 6.98 -11.15 1.37
CA GLU A 138 6.58 -11.62 2.70
C GLU A 138 5.26 -12.37 2.59
N VAL A 139 5.17 -13.53 3.26
CA VAL A 139 3.96 -14.32 3.40
C VAL A 139 3.67 -14.49 4.89
N TYR A 140 2.51 -14.02 5.31
CA TYR A 140 2.08 -14.12 6.70
C TYR A 140 1.04 -15.22 6.90
N TYR A 141 1.26 -16.07 7.91
CA TYR A 141 0.32 -17.06 8.39
C TYR A 141 -0.05 -16.80 9.86
N PRO A 142 -1.34 -16.93 10.24
CA PRO A 142 -1.73 -16.82 11.66
C PRO A 142 -1.13 -17.97 12.48
N ALA A 143 -0.95 -17.76 13.78
CA ALA A 143 -0.40 -18.77 14.71
C ALA A 143 -1.17 -20.11 14.66
N SER A 144 -2.45 -20.09 14.27
CA SER A 144 -3.27 -21.30 14.08
C SER A 144 -2.86 -22.15 12.87
N ALA A 145 -1.97 -21.68 12.01
CA ALA A 145 -1.50 -22.44 10.84
C ALA A 145 -0.61 -23.61 11.22
N GLY A 146 0.09 -23.52 12.35
CA GLY A 146 0.93 -24.61 12.84
C GLY A 146 1.85 -24.19 13.98
N ASP A 147 2.62 -25.15 14.43
CA ASP A 147 3.72 -24.92 15.36
C ASP A 147 4.90 -24.26 14.61
N GLY A 148 5.60 -23.31 15.27
CA GLY A 148 6.67 -22.53 14.66
C GLY A 148 7.78 -23.38 14.05
N ASP A 149 8.18 -24.47 14.72
CA ASP A 149 9.23 -25.36 14.20
C ASP A 149 8.79 -26.06 12.91
N LYS A 150 7.52 -26.47 12.80
CA LYS A 150 6.98 -27.10 11.59
C LYS A 150 6.82 -26.11 10.46
N VAL A 151 6.41 -24.89 10.78
CA VAL A 151 6.30 -23.82 9.77
C VAL A 151 7.68 -23.45 9.25
N MET A 152 8.68 -23.36 10.12
CA MET A 152 10.08 -23.11 9.75
C MET A 152 10.62 -24.22 8.84
N GLU A 153 10.39 -25.50 9.19
CA GLU A 153 10.82 -26.63 8.35
C GLU A 153 10.22 -26.58 6.96
N ALA A 154 8.90 -26.36 6.87
CA ALA A 154 8.19 -26.25 5.60
C ALA A 154 8.63 -25.04 4.76
N ALA A 155 8.90 -23.91 5.40
CA ALA A 155 9.38 -22.71 4.73
C ALA A 155 10.79 -22.87 4.18
N ILE A 156 11.70 -23.51 4.92
CA ILE A 156 13.06 -23.84 4.46
C ILE A 156 12.98 -24.80 3.24
N GLU A 157 12.14 -25.82 3.30
CA GLU A 157 11.92 -26.72 2.16
C GLU A 157 11.37 -25.99 0.93
N ALA A 158 10.53 -24.95 1.14
CA ALA A 158 9.99 -24.11 0.08
C ALA A 158 10.98 -23.08 -0.45
N GLY A 159 12.16 -22.92 0.18
CA GLY A 159 13.21 -22.01 -0.23
C GLY A 159 13.05 -20.58 0.31
N ALA A 160 12.42 -20.42 1.47
CA ALA A 160 12.37 -19.14 2.17
C ALA A 160 13.76 -18.72 2.67
N ASP A 161 14.04 -17.41 2.63
CA ASP A 161 15.29 -16.83 3.09
C ASP A 161 15.30 -16.62 4.61
N ASP A 162 14.12 -16.35 5.20
CA ASP A 162 13.94 -16.12 6.64
C ASP A 162 12.54 -16.52 7.11
N VAL A 163 12.43 -16.83 8.41
CA VAL A 163 11.15 -17.20 9.06
C VAL A 163 11.15 -16.69 10.49
N GLU A 164 10.22 -15.79 10.78
CA GLU A 164 9.95 -15.33 12.14
C GLU A 164 8.59 -15.86 12.63
N SER A 165 8.59 -16.43 13.85
CA SER A 165 7.37 -16.95 14.48
C SER A 165 7.20 -16.35 15.87
N ASP A 166 5.99 -15.84 16.15
CA ASP A 166 5.59 -15.30 17.45
C ASP A 166 4.18 -15.74 17.86
N GLU A 167 3.64 -15.12 18.90
CA GLU A 167 2.29 -15.42 19.40
C GLU A 167 1.17 -14.98 18.44
N GLU A 168 1.46 -14.05 17.51
CA GLU A 168 0.50 -13.54 16.53
C GLU A 168 0.48 -14.38 15.26
N GLY A 169 1.65 -14.93 14.86
CA GLY A 169 1.74 -15.78 13.67
C GLY A 169 3.16 -16.03 13.17
N HIS A 170 3.27 -16.30 11.88
CA HIS A 170 4.50 -16.64 11.20
C HIS A 170 4.67 -15.73 9.98
N SER A 171 5.80 -15.03 9.93
CA SER A 171 6.25 -14.24 8.77
C SER A 171 7.37 -14.97 8.06
N ILE A 172 7.22 -15.19 6.75
CA ILE A 172 8.10 -15.98 5.90
C ILE A 172 8.55 -15.12 4.72
#